data_8407ead896fa19ebabeca27d30bdac4e
#
_entry.id   8407ead896fa19ebabeca27d30bdac4e
#
_cell.length_a   1.000
_cell.length_b   1.000
_cell.length_c   1.000
_cell.angle_alpha   90.00
_cell.angle_beta   90.00
_cell.angle_gamma   90.00
#
_symmetry.space_group_name_H-M   'P 1'
#
loop_
_entity.id
_entity.type
_entity.pdbx_description
1 polymer ?
#
loop_
_entity_poly.entity_id
_entity_poly.type
_entity_poly.pdbx_seq_one_letter_code
_entity_poly.pdbx_strand_id
1 'polypeptide(L)'
;MILTKCAVCATELGLSLGKKCGRCSTRYCGAECQVQHWKEGGHDTLCKPIKKAGGAEQYNANKKYAEAVAVAAEKCADDTKGQTCYICTQALHWKTKEGLVRMCACRGTAGFAHVSCLAEQAKILVAEAWENHKDSQWHRWHTCSLCEQDYHGVVACAIGWACWKTYLGRPETDQTRGMAMSVLGLGLAGAGHHEDELSVREAELSMKRRLGADEDGMLVAQSNLASTYDALGRHQDSLRMSRDVYFGMLKLHGAEHFDSLTEAHNYTSSLLCLRYFKEAKELMRKTIPVAQRVLGASHDLTLTLRTNYAHTLIRDDSSTLDDLREAVTTLEEAEQTARRVLGGAYPTTGVIERSLRKARAALSARDGSSLSEAFAAMTPSPRV
;
A
#
# COMPACT_ATOMS: atom_id res chain seq x y z
N MET A 1 8.80 -2.79 12.83
CA MET A 1 7.64 -3.12 13.70
C MET A 1 7.45 -2.03 14.73
N ILE A 2 6.27 -1.52 14.86
CA ILE A 2 5.87 -0.70 16.02
C ILE A 2 5.82 -1.65 17.23
N LEU A 3 6.44 -1.27 18.34
CA LEU A 3 6.56 -2.16 19.48
C LEU A 3 5.26 -2.18 20.28
N THR A 4 4.32 -3.02 19.90
CA THR A 4 3.04 -3.22 20.58
C THR A 4 3.03 -4.41 21.53
N LYS A 5 4.11 -5.21 21.54
CA LYS A 5 4.21 -6.48 22.27
C LYS A 5 5.33 -6.46 23.30
N CYS A 6 5.21 -7.33 24.31
CA CYS A 6 6.29 -7.60 25.25
C CYS A 6 7.54 -8.13 24.50
N ALA A 7 8.69 -7.59 24.84
CA ALA A 7 9.96 -7.95 24.21
C ALA A 7 10.39 -9.42 24.43
N VAL A 8 9.71 -10.17 25.32
CA VAL A 8 10.04 -11.54 25.66
C VAL A 8 8.96 -12.53 25.25
N CYS A 9 7.74 -12.35 25.75
CA CYS A 9 6.66 -13.32 25.59
C CYS A 9 5.64 -12.92 24.51
N ALA A 10 5.88 -11.84 23.78
CA ALA A 10 5.01 -11.30 22.73
C ALA A 10 3.56 -10.96 23.18
N THR A 11 3.28 -10.92 24.49
CA THR A 11 1.97 -10.46 24.99
C THR A 11 1.68 -9.05 24.49
N GLU A 12 0.47 -8.83 24.01
CA GLU A 12 0.01 -7.52 23.52
C GLU A 12 0.04 -6.47 24.65
N LEU A 13 0.68 -5.34 24.35
CA LEU A 13 0.81 -4.18 25.25
C LEU A 13 0.17 -2.92 24.64
N GLY A 14 -0.27 -2.99 23.39
CA GLY A 14 -0.66 -1.80 22.66
C GLY A 14 0.45 -0.76 22.63
N LEU A 15 0.12 0.51 22.46
CA LEU A 15 1.10 1.60 22.40
C LEU A 15 1.48 2.17 23.78
N SER A 16 0.70 1.91 24.83
CA SER A 16 0.83 2.62 26.11
C SER A 16 1.06 1.73 27.33
N LEU A 17 0.67 0.46 27.30
CA LEU A 17 0.73 -0.44 28.43
C LEU A 17 2.10 -1.11 28.63
N GLY A 18 2.28 -1.71 29.81
CA GLY A 18 3.47 -2.48 30.17
C GLY A 18 4.47 -1.73 31.06
N LYS A 19 5.27 -2.52 31.78
CA LYS A 19 6.41 -2.00 32.54
C LYS A 19 7.52 -1.58 31.60
N LYS A 20 8.22 -0.49 31.94
CA LYS A 20 9.35 0.04 31.15
C LYS A 20 10.67 -0.21 31.84
N CYS A 21 11.69 -0.56 31.08
CA CYS A 21 13.07 -0.48 31.55
C CYS A 21 13.37 0.98 31.94
N GLY A 22 13.78 1.22 33.20
CA GLY A 22 14.05 2.57 33.70
C GLY A 22 15.19 3.30 32.98
N ARG A 23 16.01 2.59 32.20
CA ARG A 23 17.13 3.17 31.46
C ARG A 23 16.83 3.45 30.00
N CYS A 24 16.16 2.55 29.29
CA CYS A 24 16.00 2.60 27.82
C CYS A 24 14.54 2.53 27.35
N SER A 25 13.59 2.48 28.27
CA SER A 25 12.14 2.46 28.00
C SER A 25 11.63 1.24 27.21
N THR A 26 12.42 0.19 27.05
CA THR A 26 11.92 -1.09 26.52
C THR A 26 10.77 -1.60 27.37
N ARG A 27 9.69 -2.08 26.74
CA ARG A 27 8.43 -2.44 27.39
C ARG A 27 8.29 -3.95 27.60
N TYR A 28 7.69 -4.32 28.72
CA TYR A 28 7.46 -5.70 29.17
C TYR A 28 6.06 -5.83 29.78
N CYS A 29 5.44 -7.00 29.67
CA CYS A 29 4.17 -7.27 30.35
C CYS A 29 4.31 -7.30 31.87
N GLY A 30 5.48 -7.71 32.39
CA GLY A 30 5.76 -7.79 33.82
C GLY A 30 7.25 -7.73 34.16
N ALA A 31 7.56 -7.79 35.45
CA ALA A 31 8.93 -7.78 35.98
C ALA A 31 9.71 -9.03 35.55
N GLU A 32 9.05 -10.18 35.53
CA GLU A 32 9.64 -11.47 35.16
C GLU A 32 10.23 -11.43 33.74
N CYS A 33 9.46 -10.96 32.76
CA CYS A 33 9.94 -10.79 31.39
C CYS A 33 11.10 -9.78 31.30
N GLN A 34 11.09 -8.72 32.11
CA GLN A 34 12.20 -7.78 32.16
C GLN A 34 13.48 -8.44 32.68
N VAL A 35 13.39 -9.24 33.73
CA VAL A 35 14.53 -9.97 34.32
C VAL A 35 15.05 -11.03 33.34
N GLN A 36 14.14 -11.79 32.74
CA GLN A 36 14.49 -12.80 31.75
C GLN A 36 15.23 -12.16 30.54
N HIS A 37 14.71 -11.06 30.01
CA HIS A 37 15.35 -10.36 28.88
C HIS A 37 16.75 -9.84 29.25
N TRP A 38 16.92 -9.42 30.53
CA TRP A 38 18.22 -8.94 31.00
C TRP A 38 19.24 -10.08 31.09
N LYS A 39 18.83 -11.26 31.61
CA LYS A 39 19.74 -12.38 31.84
C LYS A 39 20.01 -13.24 30.61
N GLU A 40 18.99 -13.47 29.80
CA GLU A 40 18.98 -14.46 28.71
C GLU A 40 18.77 -13.83 27.32
N GLY A 41 18.09 -12.68 27.25
CA GLY A 41 17.73 -12.02 25.98
C GLY A 41 18.72 -10.93 25.53
N GLY A 42 19.88 -10.81 26.17
CA GLY A 42 20.94 -9.87 25.79
C GLY A 42 20.59 -8.37 25.98
N HIS A 43 19.57 -8.07 26.79
CA HIS A 43 19.20 -6.68 27.04
C HIS A 43 20.27 -5.89 27.81
N ASP A 44 21.09 -6.54 28.60
CA ASP A 44 22.25 -5.95 29.29
C ASP A 44 23.20 -5.24 28.31
N THR A 45 23.50 -5.86 27.19
CA THR A 45 24.35 -5.30 26.13
C THR A 45 23.58 -4.27 25.26
N LEU A 46 22.31 -4.51 24.99
CA LEU A 46 21.47 -3.65 24.14
C LEU A 46 20.93 -2.40 24.85
N CYS A 47 20.82 -2.43 26.18
CA CYS A 47 20.22 -1.34 26.96
C CYS A 47 20.88 0.03 26.73
N LYS A 48 22.20 0.06 26.65
CA LYS A 48 22.97 1.31 26.42
C LYS A 48 22.80 1.83 24.98
N PRO A 49 22.93 1.01 23.90
CA PRO A 49 22.58 1.40 22.54
C PRO A 49 21.15 1.90 22.39
N ILE A 50 20.17 1.21 23.00
CA ILE A 50 18.76 1.59 22.93
C ILE A 50 18.55 2.97 23.61
N LYS A 51 19.12 3.20 24.78
CA LYS A 51 19.06 4.51 25.45
C LYS A 51 19.67 5.60 24.57
N LYS A 52 20.85 5.35 23.96
CA LYS A 52 21.53 6.31 23.09
C LYS A 52 20.69 6.67 21.84
N ALA A 53 19.90 5.74 21.36
CA ALA A 53 19.00 5.98 20.24
C ALA A 53 17.74 6.80 20.59
N GLY A 54 17.45 7.01 21.89
CA GLY A 54 16.24 7.70 22.34
C GLY A 54 15.11 6.75 22.77
N GLY A 55 15.39 5.46 22.94
CA GLY A 55 14.44 4.43 23.39
C GLY A 55 14.30 3.28 22.38
N ALA A 56 13.56 2.25 22.82
CA ALA A 56 13.44 1.01 22.05
C ALA A 56 12.77 1.19 20.70
N GLU A 57 11.74 2.03 20.62
CA GLU A 57 11.03 2.30 19.35
C GLU A 57 11.94 3.01 18.35
N GLN A 58 12.67 4.04 18.80
CA GLN A 58 13.60 4.76 17.94
C GLN A 58 14.79 3.89 17.51
N TYR A 59 15.32 3.06 18.40
CA TYR A 59 16.37 2.10 18.09
C TYR A 59 15.92 1.12 16.99
N ASN A 60 14.72 0.55 17.15
CA ASN A 60 14.15 -0.37 16.18
C ASN A 60 13.85 0.32 14.84
N ALA A 61 13.26 1.52 14.87
CA ALA A 61 12.99 2.29 13.66
C ALA A 61 14.27 2.64 12.88
N ASN A 62 15.35 3.02 13.58
CA ASN A 62 16.64 3.29 12.96
C ASN A 62 17.23 2.02 12.31
N LYS A 63 17.12 0.87 12.98
CA LYS A 63 17.60 -0.42 12.45
C LYS A 63 16.81 -0.83 11.20
N LYS A 64 15.48 -0.81 11.27
CA LYS A 64 14.59 -1.14 10.16
C LYS A 64 14.76 -0.19 8.97
N TYR A 65 14.94 1.09 9.23
CA TYR A 65 15.27 2.07 8.20
C TYR A 65 16.58 1.70 7.47
N ALA A 66 17.64 1.41 8.21
CA ALA A 66 18.92 1.05 7.60
C ALA A 66 18.83 -0.23 6.75
N GLU A 67 18.10 -1.25 7.23
CA GLU A 67 17.82 -2.47 6.49
C GLU A 67 17.03 -2.19 5.20
N ALA A 68 15.95 -1.39 5.28
CA ALA A 68 15.12 -1.05 4.13
C ALA A 68 15.86 -0.23 3.08
N VAL A 69 16.72 0.72 3.49
CA VAL A 69 17.58 1.49 2.58
C VAL A 69 18.56 0.60 1.86
N ALA A 70 19.20 -0.34 2.56
CA ALA A 70 20.16 -1.27 1.94
C ALA A 70 19.45 -2.14 0.87
N VAL A 71 18.28 -2.70 1.19
CA VAL A 71 17.46 -3.49 0.25
C VAL A 71 17.03 -2.64 -0.95
N ALA A 72 16.60 -1.39 -0.72
CA ALA A 72 16.17 -0.51 -1.80
C ALA A 72 17.33 -0.14 -2.74
N ALA A 73 18.50 0.18 -2.20
CA ALA A 73 19.68 0.51 -2.99
C ALA A 73 20.18 -0.71 -3.79
N GLU A 74 20.21 -1.90 -3.20
CA GLU A 74 20.57 -3.15 -3.86
C GLU A 74 19.59 -3.46 -5.02
N LYS A 75 18.29 -3.36 -4.78
CA LYS A 75 17.26 -3.62 -5.80
C LYS A 75 17.32 -2.66 -6.98
N CYS A 76 17.78 -1.44 -6.77
CA CYS A 76 17.91 -0.40 -7.80
C CYS A 76 19.32 -0.33 -8.41
N ALA A 77 20.28 -1.16 -8.00
CA ALA A 77 21.70 -1.01 -8.32
C ALA A 77 21.99 -0.98 -9.84
N ASP A 78 21.33 -1.85 -10.61
CA ASP A 78 21.53 -1.91 -12.07
C ASP A 78 20.98 -0.67 -12.78
N ASP A 79 19.79 -0.20 -12.37
CA ASP A 79 19.13 0.98 -12.93
C ASP A 79 19.89 2.29 -12.62
N THR A 80 20.57 2.32 -11.48
CA THR A 80 21.22 3.53 -10.95
C THR A 80 22.69 3.67 -11.36
N LYS A 81 23.23 2.69 -12.07
CA LYS A 81 24.64 2.64 -12.48
C LYS A 81 25.01 3.85 -13.35
N GLY A 82 26.01 4.59 -12.93
CA GLY A 82 26.47 5.81 -13.64
C GLY A 82 25.58 7.03 -13.46
N GLN A 83 24.57 6.96 -12.60
CA GLN A 83 23.66 8.08 -12.31
C GLN A 83 24.09 8.85 -11.05
N THR A 84 23.51 10.03 -10.88
CA THR A 84 23.69 10.86 -9.69
C THR A 84 22.34 11.28 -9.10
N CYS A 85 22.32 11.55 -7.81
CA CYS A 85 21.14 12.04 -7.11
C CYS A 85 20.73 13.42 -7.64
N TYR A 86 19.47 13.60 -8.02
CA TYR A 86 18.98 14.90 -8.50
C TYR A 86 18.93 15.99 -7.42
N ILE A 87 19.05 15.60 -6.13
CA ILE A 87 19.03 16.53 -4.98
C ILE A 87 20.43 16.94 -4.58
N CYS A 88 21.34 15.98 -4.31
CA CYS A 88 22.69 16.27 -3.81
C CYS A 88 23.80 16.09 -4.85
N THR A 89 23.48 15.70 -6.08
CA THR A 89 24.40 15.54 -7.24
C THR A 89 25.48 14.47 -7.08
N GLN A 90 25.44 13.67 -6.00
CA GLN A 90 26.41 12.61 -5.73
C GLN A 90 25.89 11.23 -6.14
N ALA A 91 26.77 10.30 -6.50
CA ALA A 91 26.44 8.91 -6.76
C ALA A 91 26.21 8.12 -5.45
N LEU A 92 27.01 8.41 -4.42
CA LEU A 92 26.85 7.90 -3.06
C LEU A 92 26.56 9.07 -2.11
N HIS A 93 25.61 8.88 -1.21
CA HIS A 93 25.25 9.92 -0.25
C HIS A 93 26.45 10.27 0.66
N TRP A 94 26.78 11.55 0.74
CA TRP A 94 28.03 12.02 1.38
C TRP A 94 28.18 11.57 2.84
N LYS A 95 27.09 11.49 3.58
CA LYS A 95 27.08 11.14 5.02
C LYS A 95 26.83 9.65 5.26
N THR A 96 25.79 9.08 4.68
CA THR A 96 25.34 7.70 4.96
C THR A 96 25.99 6.65 4.05
N LYS A 97 26.62 7.10 2.94
CA LYS A 97 27.20 6.23 1.91
C LYS A 97 26.20 5.30 1.23
N GLU A 98 24.90 5.56 1.37
CA GLU A 98 23.86 4.81 0.68
C GLU A 98 23.89 5.07 -0.83
N GLY A 99 23.47 4.06 -1.60
CA GLY A 99 23.31 4.13 -3.05
C GLY A 99 22.03 4.84 -3.46
N LEU A 100 21.88 5.03 -4.78
CA LEU A 100 20.71 5.65 -5.38
C LEU A 100 19.55 4.65 -5.47
N VAL A 101 18.33 5.19 -5.49
CA VAL A 101 17.09 4.47 -5.72
C VAL A 101 16.23 5.19 -6.76
N ARG A 102 15.34 4.43 -7.44
CA ARG A 102 14.27 4.95 -8.28
C ARG A 102 13.16 3.89 -8.39
N MET A 103 12.00 4.15 -7.82
CA MET A 103 10.77 3.37 -8.02
C MET A 103 9.57 4.31 -8.02
N CYS A 104 9.42 5.06 -9.12
CA CYS A 104 8.29 5.94 -9.44
C CYS A 104 8.09 5.92 -10.97
N ALA A 105 7.25 6.79 -11.54
CA ALA A 105 7.01 6.86 -12.98
C ALA A 105 8.04 7.68 -13.78
N CYS A 106 9.12 8.19 -13.16
CA CYS A 106 10.19 8.90 -13.85
C CYS A 106 10.85 8.04 -14.93
N ARG A 107 11.27 8.68 -16.02
CA ARG A 107 11.88 8.01 -17.19
C ARG A 107 13.26 8.59 -17.49
N GLY A 108 14.04 7.85 -18.28
CA GLY A 108 15.38 8.25 -18.67
C GLY A 108 16.30 8.46 -17.46
N THR A 109 16.95 9.60 -17.39
CA THR A 109 17.89 9.98 -16.33
C THR A 109 17.24 10.71 -15.14
N ALA A 110 15.90 10.86 -15.13
CA ALA A 110 15.18 11.54 -14.05
C ALA A 110 14.85 10.60 -12.87
N GLY A 111 14.70 11.16 -11.68
CA GLY A 111 14.13 10.50 -10.51
C GLY A 111 15.11 9.66 -9.68
N PHE A 112 16.41 9.67 -9.98
CA PHE A 112 17.42 9.01 -9.15
C PHE A 112 17.75 9.85 -7.93
N ALA A 113 17.61 9.28 -6.74
CA ALA A 113 17.90 9.97 -5.48
C ALA A 113 18.35 8.99 -4.39
N HIS A 114 18.93 9.50 -3.32
CA HIS A 114 19.12 8.75 -2.08
C HIS A 114 17.83 8.80 -1.24
N VAL A 115 17.52 7.74 -0.52
CA VAL A 115 16.37 7.74 0.41
C VAL A 115 16.51 8.85 1.45
N SER A 116 17.72 9.07 1.98
CA SER A 116 18.01 10.17 2.91
C SER A 116 17.74 11.56 2.30
N CYS A 117 18.04 11.76 1.02
CA CYS A 117 17.77 13.03 0.33
C CYS A 117 16.26 13.24 0.14
N LEU A 118 15.53 12.20 -0.27
CA LEU A 118 14.05 12.24 -0.41
C LEU A 118 13.38 12.52 0.93
N ALA A 119 13.84 11.85 1.99
CA ALA A 119 13.30 12.05 3.34
C ALA A 119 13.56 13.47 3.87
N GLU A 120 14.74 14.02 3.65
CA GLU A 120 15.05 15.40 4.07
C GLU A 120 14.26 16.42 3.24
N GLN A 121 14.12 16.21 1.92
CA GLN A 121 13.27 17.03 1.07
C GLN A 121 11.81 17.04 1.55
N ALA A 122 11.22 15.85 1.80
CA ALA A 122 9.85 15.74 2.28
C ALA A 122 9.66 16.45 3.64
N LYS A 123 10.61 16.26 4.57
CA LYS A 123 10.59 16.91 5.88
C LYS A 123 10.63 18.43 5.79
N ILE A 124 11.51 18.99 4.93
CA ILE A 124 11.62 20.44 4.73
C ILE A 124 10.31 20.99 4.13
N LEU A 125 9.82 20.39 3.05
CA LEU A 125 8.60 20.85 2.37
C LEU A 125 7.36 20.80 3.28
N VAL A 126 7.24 19.76 4.12
CA VAL A 126 6.16 19.66 5.11
C VAL A 126 6.29 20.76 6.17
N ALA A 127 7.49 21.02 6.68
CA ALA A 127 7.71 22.06 7.68
C ALA A 127 7.43 23.46 7.12
N GLU A 128 7.93 23.77 5.92
CA GLU A 128 7.71 25.05 5.23
C GLU A 128 6.21 25.29 4.92
N ALA A 129 5.48 24.24 4.54
CA ALA A 129 4.05 24.37 4.29
C ALA A 129 3.28 24.74 5.56
N TRP A 130 3.63 24.16 6.70
CA TRP A 130 3.00 24.48 7.98
C TRP A 130 3.34 25.89 8.48
N GLU A 131 4.61 26.28 8.39
CA GLU A 131 5.07 27.62 8.81
C GLU A 131 4.42 28.72 7.98
N ASN A 132 4.19 28.47 6.70
CA ASN A 132 3.64 29.47 5.78
C ASN A 132 2.12 29.35 5.56
N HIS A 133 1.40 28.53 6.34
CA HIS A 133 -0.04 28.28 6.19
C HIS A 133 -0.47 27.90 4.76
N LYS A 134 0.38 27.16 4.05
CA LYS A 134 0.13 26.65 2.70
C LYS A 134 -0.53 25.28 2.76
N ASP A 135 -1.02 24.81 1.61
CA ASP A 135 -1.52 23.46 1.47
C ASP A 135 -0.52 22.42 1.93
N SER A 136 -1.01 21.42 2.64
CA SER A 136 -0.17 20.36 3.19
C SER A 136 0.69 19.69 2.13
N GLN A 137 1.98 19.61 2.37
CA GLN A 137 2.94 18.90 1.52
C GLN A 137 3.20 17.47 2.04
N TRP A 138 2.30 16.91 2.84
CA TRP A 138 2.46 15.58 3.45
C TRP A 138 2.62 14.47 2.40
N HIS A 139 1.96 14.61 1.25
CA HIS A 139 2.08 13.67 0.15
C HIS A 139 3.53 13.46 -0.33
N ARG A 140 4.45 14.37 -0.06
CA ARG A 140 5.88 14.22 -0.40
C ARG A 140 6.57 13.05 0.31
N TRP A 141 5.96 12.50 1.35
CA TRP A 141 6.43 11.28 1.97
C TRP A 141 6.09 9.99 1.20
N HIS A 142 5.27 10.07 0.16
CA HIS A 142 4.95 8.91 -0.67
C HIS A 142 4.96 9.21 -2.17
N THR A 143 4.94 10.49 -2.59
CA THR A 143 4.87 10.92 -3.99
C THR A 143 6.18 11.53 -4.46
N CYS A 144 6.65 11.15 -5.64
CA CYS A 144 7.83 11.72 -6.28
C CYS A 144 7.59 13.18 -6.68
N SER A 145 8.50 14.08 -6.31
CA SER A 145 8.39 15.52 -6.63
C SER A 145 8.60 15.89 -8.11
N LEU A 146 9.05 14.94 -8.93
CA LEU A 146 9.31 15.16 -10.35
C LEU A 146 8.18 14.66 -11.26
N CYS A 147 7.63 13.49 -10.98
CA CYS A 147 6.58 12.89 -11.83
C CYS A 147 5.20 12.85 -11.16
N GLU A 148 5.07 13.34 -9.92
CA GLU A 148 3.84 13.41 -9.13
C GLU A 148 3.13 12.05 -8.98
N GLN A 149 3.89 10.94 -9.12
CA GLN A 149 3.40 9.58 -8.92
C GLN A 149 4.00 8.97 -7.66
N ASP A 150 3.29 8.02 -7.07
CA ASP A 150 3.72 7.39 -5.84
C ASP A 150 5.01 6.57 -6.02
N TYR A 151 5.81 6.55 -4.97
CA TYR A 151 6.87 5.55 -4.84
C TYR A 151 6.24 4.18 -4.60
N HIS A 152 6.84 3.14 -5.14
CA HIS A 152 6.36 1.77 -4.99
C HIS A 152 7.45 0.80 -4.51
N GLY A 153 7.06 -0.44 -4.17
CA GLY A 153 7.96 -1.50 -3.80
C GLY A 153 8.86 -1.16 -2.60
N VAL A 154 10.09 -1.63 -2.65
CA VAL A 154 11.06 -1.49 -1.55
C VAL A 154 11.48 -0.04 -1.27
N VAL A 155 11.37 0.85 -2.27
CA VAL A 155 11.66 2.28 -2.08
C VAL A 155 10.55 2.95 -1.25
N ALA A 156 9.28 2.64 -1.50
CA ALA A 156 8.17 3.10 -0.67
C ALA A 156 8.34 2.63 0.79
N CYS A 157 8.79 1.40 1.00
CA CYS A 157 9.09 0.87 2.33
C CYS A 157 10.21 1.65 3.03
N ALA A 158 11.31 1.92 2.33
CA ALA A 158 12.43 2.69 2.89
C ALA A 158 12.01 4.13 3.26
N ILE A 159 11.21 4.79 2.42
CA ILE A 159 10.67 6.12 2.70
C ILE A 159 9.66 6.05 3.87
N GLY A 160 8.81 5.04 3.94
CA GLY A 160 7.90 4.80 5.06
C GLY A 160 8.64 4.71 6.41
N TRP A 161 9.73 3.94 6.47
CA TRP A 161 10.59 3.87 7.65
C TRP A 161 11.29 5.20 7.94
N ALA A 162 11.69 5.95 6.91
CA ALA A 162 12.27 7.29 7.08
C ALA A 162 11.26 8.26 7.70
N CYS A 163 10.01 8.26 7.22
CA CYS A 163 8.92 9.06 7.75
C CYS A 163 8.65 8.69 9.21
N TRP A 164 8.43 7.42 9.51
CA TRP A 164 8.17 6.94 10.85
C TRP A 164 9.26 7.33 11.85
N LYS A 165 10.53 7.07 11.55
CA LYS A 165 11.63 7.43 12.44
C LYS A 165 11.77 8.94 12.68
N THR A 166 11.29 9.76 11.74
CA THR A 166 11.34 11.23 11.85
C THR A 166 10.31 11.75 12.86
N TYR A 167 9.09 11.17 12.88
CA TYR A 167 7.98 11.67 13.69
C TYR A 167 7.64 10.81 14.91
N LEU A 168 8.28 9.66 15.07
CA LEU A 168 8.05 8.72 16.17
C LEU A 168 8.17 9.35 17.57
N GLY A 169 9.11 10.28 17.78
CA GLY A 169 9.34 10.93 19.07
C GLY A 169 8.27 11.95 19.49
N ARG A 170 7.30 12.24 18.61
CA ARG A 170 6.20 13.17 18.92
C ARG A 170 5.14 12.52 19.83
N PRO A 171 4.37 13.31 20.62
CA PRO A 171 3.25 12.79 21.40
C PRO A 171 2.26 12.01 20.53
N GLU A 172 1.54 11.04 21.12
CA GLU A 172 0.49 10.31 20.39
C GLU A 172 -0.66 11.21 19.91
N THR A 173 -0.90 12.30 20.60
CA THR A 173 -1.88 13.32 20.24
C THR A 173 -1.45 14.20 19.07
N ASP A 174 -0.18 14.15 18.66
CA ASP A 174 0.31 14.86 17.49
C ASP A 174 -0.13 14.12 16.21
N GLN A 175 -0.94 14.79 15.41
CA GLN A 175 -1.48 14.25 14.17
C GLN A 175 -0.40 13.69 13.22
N THR A 176 0.79 14.31 13.20
CA THR A 176 1.90 13.89 12.32
C THR A 176 2.43 12.51 12.68
N ARG A 177 2.36 12.12 13.94
CA ARG A 177 2.73 10.75 14.35
C ARG A 177 1.79 9.70 13.77
N GLY A 178 0.47 9.98 13.79
CA GLY A 178 -0.54 9.12 13.15
C GLY A 178 -0.35 9.03 11.65
N MET A 179 -0.14 10.18 11.00
CA MET A 179 0.13 10.25 9.55
C MET A 179 1.41 9.48 9.18
N ALA A 180 2.46 9.52 10.01
CA ALA A 180 3.69 8.75 9.78
C ALA A 180 3.47 7.24 9.93
N MET A 181 2.56 6.80 10.81
CA MET A 181 2.14 5.38 10.87
C MET A 181 1.45 4.96 9.57
N SER A 182 0.56 5.79 9.04
CA SER A 182 -0.13 5.53 7.77
C SER A 182 0.86 5.38 6.61
N VAL A 183 1.85 6.30 6.50
CA VAL A 183 2.90 6.25 5.46
C VAL A 183 3.77 5.00 5.62
N LEU A 184 4.13 4.61 6.85
CA LEU A 184 4.86 3.37 7.10
C LEU A 184 4.06 2.15 6.66
N GLY A 185 2.78 2.09 6.99
CA GLY A 185 1.90 0.99 6.58
C GLY A 185 1.80 0.88 5.06
N LEU A 186 1.62 2.00 4.34
CA LEU A 186 1.62 2.03 2.86
C LEU A 186 2.95 1.51 2.28
N GLY A 187 4.07 1.92 2.86
CA GLY A 187 5.39 1.45 2.43
C GLY A 187 5.60 -0.05 2.64
N LEU A 188 5.13 -0.58 3.78
CA LEU A 188 5.19 -2.02 4.09
C LEU A 188 4.30 -2.83 3.14
N ALA A 189 3.08 -2.36 2.87
CA ALA A 189 2.17 -2.95 1.88
C ALA A 189 2.82 -3.02 0.50
N GLY A 190 3.38 -1.91 0.03
CA GLY A 190 4.06 -1.80 -1.26
C GLY A 190 5.25 -2.74 -1.44
N ALA A 191 5.90 -3.14 -0.34
CA ALA A 191 7.01 -4.10 -0.33
C ALA A 191 6.56 -5.56 -0.04
N GLY A 192 5.26 -5.81 0.20
CA GLY A 192 4.73 -7.14 0.51
C GLY A 192 4.99 -7.60 1.95
N HIS A 193 5.32 -6.70 2.87
CA HIS A 193 5.57 -7.01 4.29
C HIS A 193 4.27 -6.96 5.11
N HIS A 194 3.26 -7.76 4.72
CA HIS A 194 1.89 -7.66 5.23
C HIS A 194 1.73 -7.99 6.72
N GLU A 195 2.56 -8.87 7.30
CA GLU A 195 2.55 -9.14 8.73
C GLU A 195 3.05 -7.94 9.57
N ASP A 196 4.12 -7.28 9.11
CA ASP A 196 4.60 -6.05 9.72
C ASP A 196 3.58 -4.90 9.53
N GLU A 197 2.96 -4.82 8.36
CA GLU A 197 1.87 -3.89 8.04
C GLU A 197 0.67 -4.09 8.99
N LEU A 198 0.21 -5.33 9.21
CA LEU A 198 -0.89 -5.64 10.12
C LEU A 198 -0.64 -5.05 11.51
N SER A 199 0.56 -5.27 12.06
CA SER A 199 0.93 -4.73 13.37
C SER A 199 0.87 -3.20 13.42
N VAL A 200 1.22 -2.52 12.32
CA VAL A 200 1.14 -1.05 12.20
C VAL A 200 -0.31 -0.59 12.14
N ARG A 201 -1.15 -1.25 11.30
CA ARG A 201 -2.56 -0.87 11.11
C ARG A 201 -3.40 -1.10 12.35
N GLU A 202 -3.19 -2.20 13.08
CA GLU A 202 -3.85 -2.46 14.36
C GLU A 202 -3.46 -1.42 15.41
N ALA A 203 -2.18 -1.04 15.48
CA ALA A 203 -1.71 0.00 16.36
C ALA A 203 -2.30 1.38 16.02
N GLU A 204 -2.40 1.72 14.72
CA GLU A 204 -2.99 2.95 14.22
C GLU A 204 -4.47 3.03 14.60
N LEU A 205 -5.25 1.99 14.33
CA LEU A 205 -6.68 1.93 14.67
C LEU A 205 -6.90 2.02 16.19
N SER A 206 -6.09 1.31 16.97
CA SER A 206 -6.15 1.38 18.44
C SER A 206 -5.84 2.78 18.97
N MET A 207 -4.85 3.46 18.40
CA MET A 207 -4.49 4.83 18.76
C MET A 207 -5.65 5.79 18.45
N LYS A 208 -6.20 5.71 17.22
CA LYS A 208 -7.33 6.57 16.79
C LYS A 208 -8.55 6.39 17.69
N ARG A 209 -8.90 5.15 18.08
CA ARG A 209 -9.99 4.87 19.04
C ARG A 209 -9.76 5.54 20.39
N ARG A 210 -8.54 5.44 20.95
CA ARG A 210 -8.22 6.04 22.25
C ARG A 210 -8.25 7.56 22.24
N LEU A 211 -7.84 8.16 21.12
CA LEU A 211 -7.78 9.61 20.95
C LEU A 211 -9.12 10.23 20.54
N GLY A 212 -10.16 9.41 20.32
CA GLY A 212 -11.47 9.89 19.90
C GLY A 212 -11.44 10.52 18.50
N ALA A 213 -10.73 9.89 17.55
CA ALA A 213 -10.73 10.35 16.17
C ALA A 213 -12.15 10.43 15.60
N ASP A 214 -12.39 11.36 14.68
CA ASP A 214 -13.64 11.51 13.98
C ASP A 214 -14.01 10.28 13.11
N GLU A 215 -15.24 10.28 12.60
CA GLU A 215 -15.76 9.17 11.81
C GLU A 215 -14.90 8.92 10.56
N ASP A 216 -14.49 9.98 9.88
CA ASP A 216 -13.63 9.92 8.70
C ASP A 216 -12.28 9.25 9.01
N GLY A 217 -11.56 9.74 10.00
CA GLY A 217 -10.29 9.17 10.43
C GLY A 217 -10.39 7.71 10.88
N MET A 218 -11.53 7.31 11.46
CA MET A 218 -11.78 5.92 11.83
C MET A 218 -12.01 5.04 10.61
N LEU A 219 -12.80 5.51 9.64
CA LEU A 219 -13.08 4.78 8.39
C LEU A 219 -11.80 4.59 7.57
N VAL A 220 -10.95 5.61 7.44
CA VAL A 220 -9.64 5.50 6.77
C VAL A 220 -8.75 4.44 7.42
N ALA A 221 -8.68 4.39 8.75
CA ALA A 221 -7.87 3.37 9.43
C ALA A 221 -8.43 1.96 9.25
N GLN A 222 -9.76 1.80 9.23
CA GLN A 222 -10.44 0.54 8.97
C GLN A 222 -10.23 0.09 7.53
N SER A 223 -10.28 0.99 6.55
CA SER A 223 -9.99 0.71 5.15
C SER A 223 -8.59 0.13 4.96
N ASN A 224 -7.60 0.80 5.51
CA ASN A 224 -6.22 0.31 5.46
C ASN A 224 -6.06 -1.09 6.08
N LEU A 225 -6.73 -1.34 7.21
CA LEU A 225 -6.70 -2.64 7.88
C LEU A 225 -7.43 -3.71 7.06
N ALA A 226 -8.56 -3.39 6.42
CA ALA A 226 -9.29 -4.31 5.54
C ALA A 226 -8.42 -4.75 4.36
N SER A 227 -7.70 -3.82 3.73
CA SER A 227 -6.75 -4.12 2.64
C SER A 227 -5.62 -5.05 3.11
N THR A 228 -5.13 -4.84 4.34
CA THR A 228 -4.11 -5.72 4.94
C THR A 228 -4.66 -7.13 5.19
N TYR A 229 -5.91 -7.25 5.66
CA TYR A 229 -6.57 -8.55 5.82
C TYR A 229 -6.71 -9.29 4.49
N ASP A 230 -7.05 -8.58 3.41
CA ASP A 230 -7.14 -9.17 2.08
C ASP A 230 -5.79 -9.71 1.60
N ALA A 231 -4.73 -8.93 1.75
CA ALA A 231 -3.37 -9.33 1.40
C ALA A 231 -2.85 -10.54 2.20
N LEU A 232 -3.35 -10.74 3.43
CA LEU A 232 -3.06 -11.89 4.29
C LEU A 232 -4.01 -13.09 4.06
N GLY A 233 -4.91 -13.02 3.07
CA GLY A 233 -5.88 -14.09 2.77
C GLY A 233 -7.06 -14.15 3.74
N ARG A 234 -7.23 -13.18 4.65
CA ARG A 234 -8.35 -13.07 5.59
C ARG A 234 -9.57 -12.41 4.92
N HIS A 235 -9.99 -12.97 3.78
CA HIS A 235 -10.96 -12.35 2.87
C HIS A 235 -12.33 -12.08 3.50
N GLN A 236 -12.79 -12.90 4.45
CA GLN A 236 -14.08 -12.68 5.13
C GLN A 236 -14.02 -11.46 6.06
N ASP A 237 -12.91 -11.29 6.79
CA ASP A 237 -12.72 -10.12 7.65
C ASP A 237 -12.58 -8.86 6.81
N SER A 238 -11.84 -8.94 5.69
CA SER A 238 -11.71 -7.86 4.71
C SER A 238 -13.07 -7.47 4.14
N LEU A 239 -13.86 -8.41 3.64
CA LEU A 239 -15.19 -8.13 3.04
C LEU A 239 -16.12 -7.42 4.01
N ARG A 240 -16.22 -7.91 5.26
CA ARG A 240 -17.06 -7.28 6.27
C ARG A 240 -16.65 -5.84 6.54
N MET A 241 -15.35 -5.62 6.74
CA MET A 241 -14.82 -4.30 7.06
C MET A 241 -14.90 -3.34 5.87
N SER A 242 -14.50 -3.75 4.67
CA SER A 242 -14.55 -2.90 3.47
C SER A 242 -15.96 -2.52 3.07
N ARG A 243 -16.94 -3.42 3.29
CA ARG A 243 -18.35 -3.09 3.11
C ARG A 243 -18.81 -1.97 4.05
N ASP A 244 -18.51 -2.12 5.33
CA ASP A 244 -18.94 -1.15 6.35
C ASP A 244 -18.25 0.21 6.12
N VAL A 245 -16.96 0.21 5.72
CA VAL A 245 -16.21 1.41 5.34
C VAL A 245 -16.80 2.08 4.10
N TYR A 246 -17.09 1.31 3.03
CA TYR A 246 -17.66 1.86 1.80
C TYR A 246 -18.99 2.58 2.07
N PHE A 247 -19.90 1.96 2.81
CA PHE A 247 -21.17 2.59 3.14
C PHE A 247 -21.02 3.78 4.10
N GLY A 248 -20.05 3.73 5.02
CA GLY A 248 -19.68 4.86 5.87
C GLY A 248 -19.18 6.07 5.07
N MET A 249 -18.23 5.86 4.17
CA MET A 249 -17.71 6.91 3.29
C MET A 249 -18.77 7.47 2.34
N LEU A 250 -19.61 6.60 1.80
CA LEU A 250 -20.72 7.01 0.94
C LEU A 250 -21.72 7.91 1.67
N LYS A 251 -22.01 7.60 2.93
CA LYS A 251 -22.89 8.41 3.79
C LYS A 251 -22.24 9.74 4.17
N LEU A 252 -20.95 9.74 4.46
CA LEU A 252 -20.22 10.92 4.95
C LEU A 252 -19.91 11.92 3.83
N HIS A 253 -19.46 11.43 2.69
CA HIS A 253 -18.91 12.26 1.60
C HIS A 253 -19.71 12.21 0.30
N GLY A 254 -20.61 11.24 0.13
CA GLY A 254 -21.33 11.02 -1.12
C GLY A 254 -20.55 10.22 -2.17
N ALA A 255 -21.24 9.88 -3.26
CA ALA A 255 -20.71 8.96 -4.28
C ALA A 255 -19.61 9.56 -5.19
N GLU A 256 -19.51 10.88 -5.25
CA GLU A 256 -18.55 11.58 -6.11
C GLU A 256 -17.22 11.89 -5.42
N HIS A 257 -17.11 11.64 -4.12
CA HIS A 257 -15.89 11.87 -3.38
C HIS A 257 -14.81 10.83 -3.70
N PHE A 258 -13.56 11.27 -3.75
CA PHE A 258 -12.42 10.41 -4.04
C PHE A 258 -12.34 9.19 -3.11
N ASP A 259 -12.53 9.38 -1.80
CA ASP A 259 -12.47 8.30 -0.82
C ASP A 259 -13.61 7.29 -1.01
N SER A 260 -14.83 7.74 -1.34
CA SER A 260 -15.94 6.84 -1.64
C SER A 260 -15.67 5.98 -2.89
N LEU A 261 -15.02 6.55 -3.91
CA LEU A 261 -14.60 5.82 -5.11
C LEU A 261 -13.45 4.83 -4.81
N THR A 262 -12.53 5.21 -3.93
CA THR A 262 -11.46 4.32 -3.44
C THR A 262 -12.04 3.15 -2.65
N GLU A 263 -13.00 3.40 -1.77
CA GLU A 263 -13.63 2.33 -0.99
C GLU A 263 -14.53 1.43 -1.85
N ALA A 264 -15.13 1.94 -2.91
CA ALA A 264 -15.82 1.09 -3.90
C ALA A 264 -14.84 0.12 -4.58
N HIS A 265 -13.60 0.56 -4.89
CA HIS A 265 -12.54 -0.30 -5.39
C HIS A 265 -12.15 -1.37 -4.36
N ASN A 266 -11.89 -1.00 -3.11
CA ASN A 266 -11.49 -1.91 -2.04
C ASN A 266 -12.59 -2.96 -1.75
N TYR A 267 -13.83 -2.53 -1.66
CA TYR A 267 -14.98 -3.43 -1.48
C TYR A 267 -15.15 -4.39 -2.65
N THR A 268 -15.01 -3.91 -3.90
CA THR A 268 -15.03 -4.76 -5.08
C THR A 268 -13.92 -5.82 -5.06
N SER A 269 -12.71 -5.45 -4.64
CA SER A 269 -11.60 -6.39 -4.53
C SER A 269 -11.92 -7.52 -3.56
N SER A 270 -12.49 -7.21 -2.39
CA SER A 270 -12.92 -8.20 -1.41
C SER A 270 -14.05 -9.11 -1.95
N LEU A 271 -15.01 -8.55 -2.70
CA LEU A 271 -16.07 -9.32 -3.37
C LEU A 271 -15.48 -10.31 -4.39
N LEU A 272 -14.48 -9.87 -5.17
CA LEU A 272 -13.80 -10.72 -6.16
C LEU A 272 -13.01 -11.85 -5.52
N CYS A 273 -12.39 -11.65 -4.37
CA CYS A 273 -11.66 -12.69 -3.65
C CYS A 273 -12.60 -13.81 -3.19
N LEU A 274 -13.82 -13.46 -2.80
CA LEU A 274 -14.85 -14.40 -2.34
C LEU A 274 -15.83 -14.85 -3.45
N ARG A 275 -15.55 -14.48 -4.72
CA ARG A 275 -16.35 -14.87 -5.91
C ARG A 275 -17.79 -14.31 -5.92
N TYR A 276 -18.06 -13.19 -5.26
CA TYR A 276 -19.35 -12.48 -5.32
C TYR A 276 -19.42 -11.61 -6.59
N PHE A 277 -19.32 -12.26 -7.77
CA PHE A 277 -19.13 -11.58 -9.05
C PHE A 277 -20.34 -10.72 -9.45
N LYS A 278 -21.57 -11.15 -9.13
CA LYS A 278 -22.77 -10.38 -9.45
C LYS A 278 -22.78 -9.03 -8.74
N GLU A 279 -22.51 -9.03 -7.44
CA GLU A 279 -22.45 -7.79 -6.64
C GLU A 279 -21.30 -6.88 -7.08
N ALA A 280 -20.13 -7.46 -7.37
CA ALA A 280 -18.98 -6.72 -7.89
C ALA A 280 -19.30 -6.05 -9.24
N LYS A 281 -19.95 -6.77 -10.18
CA LYS A 281 -20.37 -6.25 -11.48
C LYS A 281 -21.35 -5.08 -11.34
N GLU A 282 -22.36 -5.21 -10.48
CA GLU A 282 -23.35 -4.16 -10.22
C GLU A 282 -22.71 -2.92 -9.59
N LEU A 283 -21.82 -3.10 -8.62
CA LEU A 283 -21.10 -2.00 -7.97
C LEU A 283 -20.25 -1.26 -9.00
N MET A 284 -19.43 -1.95 -9.80
CA MET A 284 -18.54 -1.31 -10.77
C MET A 284 -19.29 -0.59 -11.88
N ARG A 285 -20.41 -1.16 -12.37
CA ARG A 285 -21.25 -0.47 -13.37
C ARG A 285 -21.79 0.88 -12.90
N LYS A 286 -22.03 1.04 -11.58
CA LYS A 286 -22.45 2.30 -10.99
C LYS A 286 -21.28 3.24 -10.73
N THR A 287 -20.12 2.71 -10.32
CA THR A 287 -18.97 3.49 -9.86
C THR A 287 -18.10 4.02 -11.00
N ILE A 288 -17.84 3.23 -12.05
CA ILE A 288 -16.94 3.61 -13.15
C ILE A 288 -17.38 4.90 -13.87
N PRO A 289 -18.65 5.10 -14.25
CA PRO A 289 -19.08 6.35 -14.88
C PRO A 289 -18.87 7.57 -13.98
N VAL A 290 -19.06 7.42 -12.68
CA VAL A 290 -18.80 8.49 -11.69
C VAL A 290 -17.32 8.81 -11.62
N ALA A 291 -16.46 7.79 -11.49
CA ALA A 291 -15.01 7.96 -11.45
C ALA A 291 -14.47 8.62 -12.74
N GLN A 292 -14.97 8.23 -13.91
CA GLN A 292 -14.60 8.85 -15.19
C GLN A 292 -14.98 10.31 -15.26
N ARG A 293 -16.15 10.69 -14.75
CA ARG A 293 -16.62 12.08 -14.74
C ARG A 293 -15.83 12.94 -13.76
N VAL A 294 -15.57 12.43 -12.55
CA VAL A 294 -14.96 13.19 -11.46
C VAL A 294 -13.43 13.25 -11.56
N LEU A 295 -12.79 12.11 -11.82
CA LEU A 295 -11.34 11.96 -11.81
C LEU A 295 -10.74 11.98 -13.23
N GLY A 296 -11.54 11.71 -14.24
CA GLY A 296 -11.10 11.51 -15.62
C GLY A 296 -10.75 10.06 -15.94
N ALA A 297 -10.80 9.74 -17.23
CA ALA A 297 -10.57 8.37 -17.74
C ALA A 297 -9.13 7.87 -17.57
N SER A 298 -8.17 8.79 -17.43
CA SER A 298 -6.74 8.48 -17.30
C SER A 298 -6.24 8.42 -15.86
N HIS A 299 -7.08 8.71 -14.88
CA HIS A 299 -6.72 8.65 -13.47
C HIS A 299 -6.45 7.18 -13.04
N ASP A 300 -5.41 6.95 -12.22
CA ASP A 300 -4.99 5.61 -11.81
C ASP A 300 -6.13 4.80 -11.17
N LEU A 301 -6.90 5.42 -10.26
CA LEU A 301 -8.07 4.79 -9.65
C LEU A 301 -9.14 4.40 -10.69
N THR A 302 -9.40 5.26 -11.71
CA THR A 302 -10.36 4.95 -12.77
C THR A 302 -9.89 3.74 -13.60
N LEU A 303 -8.61 3.67 -13.92
CA LEU A 303 -8.01 2.53 -14.63
C LEU A 303 -8.09 1.25 -13.80
N THR A 304 -7.88 1.35 -12.50
CA THR A 304 -7.97 0.23 -11.56
C THR A 304 -9.41 -0.29 -11.40
N LEU A 305 -10.40 0.61 -11.29
CA LEU A 305 -11.83 0.24 -11.28
C LEU A 305 -12.24 -0.50 -12.55
N ARG A 306 -11.81 -0.02 -13.73
CA ARG A 306 -12.05 -0.69 -15.02
C ARG A 306 -11.40 -2.07 -15.07
N THR A 307 -10.22 -2.21 -14.51
CA THR A 307 -9.50 -3.50 -14.42
C THR A 307 -10.25 -4.48 -13.51
N ASN A 308 -10.76 -4.03 -12.36
CA ASN A 308 -11.57 -4.86 -11.47
C ASN A 308 -12.89 -5.28 -12.13
N TYR A 309 -13.53 -4.40 -12.89
CA TYR A 309 -14.70 -4.75 -13.66
C TYR A 309 -14.42 -5.87 -14.66
N ALA A 310 -13.33 -5.73 -15.43
CA ALA A 310 -12.92 -6.77 -16.36
C ALA A 310 -12.58 -8.10 -15.64
N HIS A 311 -11.94 -8.06 -14.48
CA HIS A 311 -11.70 -9.24 -13.65
C HIS A 311 -13.00 -9.92 -13.22
N THR A 312 -14.05 -9.15 -12.93
CA THR A 312 -15.37 -9.71 -12.62
C THR A 312 -15.91 -10.54 -13.79
N LEU A 313 -15.81 -9.98 -15.01
CA LEU A 313 -16.27 -10.64 -16.22
C LEU A 313 -15.45 -11.88 -16.59
N ILE A 314 -14.14 -11.85 -16.38
CA ILE A 314 -13.24 -12.97 -16.70
C ILE A 314 -13.38 -14.14 -15.72
N ARG A 315 -13.62 -13.86 -14.43
CA ARG A 315 -13.61 -14.86 -13.36
C ARG A 315 -14.97 -15.47 -13.07
N ASP A 316 -16.03 -14.87 -13.58
CA ASP A 316 -17.40 -15.40 -13.45
C ASP A 316 -17.63 -16.49 -14.48
N ASP A 317 -17.81 -17.73 -14.01
CA ASP A 317 -18.05 -18.90 -14.87
C ASP A 317 -19.35 -18.76 -15.67
N SER A 318 -20.29 -17.91 -15.24
CA SER A 318 -21.56 -17.61 -15.93
C SER A 318 -21.43 -16.52 -17.01
N SER A 319 -20.26 -15.89 -17.17
CA SER A 319 -20.05 -14.84 -18.18
C SER A 319 -20.28 -15.35 -19.61
N THR A 320 -20.94 -14.54 -20.41
CA THR A 320 -21.17 -14.81 -21.83
C THR A 320 -19.92 -14.48 -22.68
N LEU A 321 -19.92 -14.89 -23.95
CA LEU A 321 -18.88 -14.47 -24.90
C LEU A 321 -18.83 -12.95 -25.04
N ASP A 322 -19.98 -12.27 -24.99
CA ASP A 322 -20.04 -10.82 -25.07
C ASP A 322 -19.47 -10.15 -23.82
N ASP A 323 -19.70 -10.70 -22.62
CA ASP A 323 -19.03 -10.24 -21.40
C ASP A 323 -17.49 -10.36 -21.53
N LEU A 324 -16.97 -11.46 -22.10
CA LEU A 324 -15.53 -11.64 -22.30
C LEU A 324 -14.98 -10.68 -23.36
N ARG A 325 -15.72 -10.38 -24.44
CA ARG A 325 -15.36 -9.35 -25.40
C ARG A 325 -15.34 -7.96 -24.77
N GLU A 326 -16.34 -7.64 -23.95
CA GLU A 326 -16.39 -6.39 -23.18
C GLU A 326 -15.16 -6.27 -22.24
N ALA A 327 -14.77 -7.35 -21.57
CA ALA A 327 -13.58 -7.37 -20.73
C ALA A 327 -12.30 -7.10 -21.52
N VAL A 328 -12.13 -7.70 -22.71
CA VAL A 328 -10.97 -7.47 -23.59
C VAL A 328 -10.91 -6.02 -24.03
N THR A 329 -12.01 -5.47 -24.58
CA THR A 329 -12.08 -4.07 -25.05
C THR A 329 -11.78 -3.09 -23.90
N THR A 330 -12.38 -3.31 -22.73
CA THR A 330 -12.15 -2.48 -21.53
C THR A 330 -10.68 -2.44 -21.14
N LEU A 331 -9.99 -3.60 -21.18
CA LEU A 331 -8.57 -3.70 -20.81
C LEU A 331 -7.64 -3.17 -21.88
N GLU A 332 -7.97 -3.28 -23.19
CA GLU A 332 -7.21 -2.70 -24.29
C GLU A 332 -7.18 -1.16 -24.21
N GLU A 333 -8.32 -0.54 -23.99
CA GLU A 333 -8.41 0.90 -23.80
C GLU A 333 -7.69 1.37 -22.52
N ALA A 334 -7.82 0.61 -21.42
CA ALA A 334 -7.13 0.90 -20.17
C ALA A 334 -5.61 0.76 -20.34
N GLU A 335 -5.11 -0.28 -21.01
CA GLU A 335 -3.69 -0.51 -21.27
C GLU A 335 -3.07 0.61 -22.12
N GLN A 336 -3.73 0.99 -23.21
CA GLN A 336 -3.27 2.09 -24.06
C GLN A 336 -3.15 3.40 -23.25
N THR A 337 -4.16 3.69 -22.42
CA THR A 337 -4.18 4.88 -21.58
C THR A 337 -3.09 4.84 -20.52
N ALA A 338 -2.95 3.72 -19.79
CA ALA A 338 -1.96 3.55 -18.75
C ALA A 338 -0.52 3.67 -19.28
N ARG A 339 -0.22 3.04 -20.42
CA ARG A 339 1.11 3.16 -21.06
C ARG A 339 1.45 4.61 -21.41
N ARG A 340 0.47 5.38 -21.90
CA ARG A 340 0.66 6.77 -22.27
C ARG A 340 0.90 7.66 -21.06
N VAL A 341 0.12 7.49 -19.97
CA VAL A 341 0.12 8.39 -18.80
C VAL A 341 1.12 7.94 -17.76
N LEU A 342 1.07 6.66 -17.35
CA LEU A 342 1.90 6.12 -16.26
C LEU A 342 3.23 5.52 -16.76
N GLY A 343 3.25 5.04 -18.00
CA GLY A 343 4.40 4.33 -18.58
C GLY A 343 4.36 2.83 -18.34
N GLY A 344 5.15 2.08 -19.13
CA GLY A 344 5.14 0.61 -19.12
C GLY A 344 5.72 -0.02 -17.84
N ALA A 345 6.60 0.69 -17.13
CA ALA A 345 7.21 0.19 -15.90
C ALA A 345 6.36 0.42 -14.63
N TYR A 346 5.27 1.19 -14.73
CA TYR A 346 4.43 1.48 -13.58
C TYR A 346 3.59 0.24 -13.19
N PRO A 347 3.41 -0.06 -11.90
CA PRO A 347 2.76 -1.29 -11.43
C PRO A 347 1.36 -1.52 -12.02
N THR A 348 0.51 -0.47 -12.05
CA THR A 348 -0.85 -0.55 -12.61
C THR A 348 -0.83 -0.95 -14.08
N THR A 349 0.09 -0.41 -14.90
CA THR A 349 0.24 -0.82 -16.31
C THR A 349 0.53 -2.31 -16.41
N GLY A 350 1.46 -2.82 -15.61
CA GLY A 350 1.80 -4.24 -15.60
C GLY A 350 0.63 -5.14 -15.13
N VAL A 351 -0.21 -4.66 -14.22
CA VAL A 351 -1.43 -5.38 -13.81
C VAL A 351 -2.42 -5.45 -14.97
N ILE A 352 -2.70 -4.33 -15.64
CA ILE A 352 -3.62 -4.27 -16.77
C ILE A 352 -3.16 -5.19 -17.91
N GLU A 353 -1.88 -5.19 -18.26
CA GLU A 353 -1.31 -6.06 -19.29
C GLU A 353 -1.47 -7.55 -18.98
N ARG A 354 -1.22 -7.94 -17.72
CA ARG A 354 -1.44 -9.32 -17.30
C ARG A 354 -2.91 -9.70 -17.37
N SER A 355 -3.80 -8.79 -17.00
CA SER A 355 -5.25 -8.98 -17.05
C SER A 355 -5.75 -9.11 -18.48
N LEU A 356 -5.23 -8.29 -19.40
CA LEU A 356 -5.57 -8.35 -20.84
C LEU A 356 -5.15 -9.71 -21.45
N ARG A 357 -3.96 -10.20 -21.11
CA ARG A 357 -3.54 -11.53 -21.55
C ARG A 357 -4.50 -12.64 -21.06
N LYS A 358 -4.95 -12.56 -19.80
CA LYS A 358 -5.94 -13.51 -19.24
C LYS A 358 -7.29 -13.39 -19.93
N ALA A 359 -7.77 -12.17 -20.20
CA ALA A 359 -9.04 -11.93 -20.88
C ALA A 359 -9.05 -12.53 -22.31
N ARG A 360 -7.99 -12.27 -23.07
CA ARG A 360 -7.82 -12.83 -24.42
C ARG A 360 -7.76 -14.35 -24.40
N ALA A 361 -7.05 -14.94 -23.45
CA ALA A 361 -6.98 -16.41 -23.30
C ALA A 361 -8.34 -17.00 -22.95
N ALA A 362 -9.11 -16.39 -22.04
CA ALA A 362 -10.43 -16.82 -21.66
C ALA A 362 -11.43 -16.74 -22.82
N LEU A 363 -11.39 -15.62 -23.58
CA LEU A 363 -12.23 -15.45 -24.77
C LEU A 363 -11.91 -16.50 -25.85
N SER A 364 -10.64 -16.72 -26.16
CA SER A 364 -10.19 -17.70 -27.16
C SER A 364 -10.58 -19.14 -26.77
N ALA A 365 -10.43 -19.50 -25.49
CA ALA A 365 -10.82 -20.83 -25.02
C ALA A 365 -12.32 -21.08 -25.16
N ARG A 366 -13.15 -20.08 -24.89
CA ARG A 366 -14.63 -20.19 -24.96
C ARG A 366 -15.15 -20.15 -26.39
N ASP A 367 -14.52 -19.34 -27.26
CA ASP A 367 -14.86 -19.26 -28.68
C ASP A 367 -14.51 -20.59 -29.39
N GLY A 368 -13.37 -21.20 -29.06
CA GLY A 368 -12.94 -22.52 -29.56
C GLY A 368 -13.83 -23.67 -29.13
N SER A 369 -14.29 -23.66 -27.89
CA SER A 369 -15.26 -24.68 -27.41
C SER A 369 -16.64 -24.52 -28.05
N SER A 370 -17.12 -23.29 -28.26
CA SER A 370 -18.39 -23.03 -28.97
C SER A 370 -18.37 -23.52 -30.41
N LEU A 371 -17.26 -23.33 -31.13
CA LEU A 371 -17.07 -23.86 -32.48
C LEU A 371 -17.02 -25.38 -32.50
N SER A 372 -16.38 -26.02 -31.53
CA SER A 372 -16.32 -27.50 -31.42
C SER A 372 -17.68 -28.12 -31.13
N GLU A 373 -18.47 -27.50 -30.25
CA GLU A 373 -19.84 -27.92 -29.95
C GLU A 373 -20.80 -27.75 -31.16
N ALA A 374 -20.66 -26.63 -31.88
CA ALA A 374 -21.42 -26.40 -33.10
C ALA A 374 -21.06 -27.41 -34.20
N PHE A 375 -19.80 -27.77 -34.36
CA PHE A 375 -19.34 -28.81 -35.28
C PHE A 375 -19.85 -30.19 -34.87
N ALA A 376 -19.83 -30.54 -33.58
CA ALA A 376 -20.33 -31.80 -33.07
C ALA A 376 -21.88 -31.94 -33.28
N ALA A 377 -22.60 -30.83 -33.14
CA ALA A 377 -24.05 -30.79 -33.39
C ALA A 377 -24.44 -30.92 -34.89
N MET A 378 -23.51 -30.57 -35.79
CA MET A 378 -23.70 -30.66 -37.24
C MET A 378 -23.32 -32.02 -37.85
N THR A 379 -22.63 -32.90 -37.09
CA THR A 379 -22.33 -34.25 -37.54
C THR A 379 -23.54 -35.14 -37.37
N PRO A 380 -24.14 -35.69 -38.47
CA PRO A 380 -25.29 -36.57 -38.33
C PRO A 380 -24.91 -37.87 -37.60
N SER A 381 -25.72 -38.24 -36.61
CA SER A 381 -25.59 -39.52 -35.87
C SER A 381 -25.56 -40.67 -36.89
N PRO A 382 -24.61 -41.62 -36.83
CA PRO A 382 -24.62 -42.75 -37.70
C PRO A 382 -25.90 -43.53 -37.43
N ARG A 383 -26.76 -43.67 -38.48
CA ARG A 383 -27.90 -44.54 -38.42
C ARG A 383 -27.39 -45.99 -38.26
N VAL A 384 -27.80 -46.62 -37.16
CA VAL A 384 -27.68 -48.05 -36.94
C VAL A 384 -28.77 -48.77 -37.69
#